data_98aa3adf53f6be51500673e82da21c7f
#
_entry.id   98aa3adf53f6be51500673e82da21c7f
#
_cell.length_a   1.000
_cell.length_b   1.000
_cell.length_c   1.000
_cell.angle_alpha   90.00
_cell.angle_beta   90.00
_cell.angle_gamma   90.00
#
_symmetry.space_group_name_H-M   'P 1'
#
loop_
_entity.id
_entity.type
_entity.pdbx_description
1 polymer ?
#
loop_
_entity_poly.entity_id
_entity_poly.type
_entity_poly.pdbx_seq_one_letter_code
_entity_poly.pdbx_strand_id
1 'polypeptide(L)'
;MFIKRQKDSAEDREKELARARARQRKKLIKTRYGQRQKKHARKGIQSCMLAVLAVGLVIMMVVNSFKAKGDISILYGLLGFAVPVIAWRGLVYAVRGFNEREKNYITCKIGAGCNGAVILCVCAIFIRGLF
;
A
#
# COMPACT_ATOMS: atom_id res chain seq x y z
N MET A 1 34.50 40.17 41.88
CA MET A 1 34.17 38.73 41.80
C MET A 1 32.71 38.50 41.34
N PHE A 2 31.76 39.34 41.72
CA PHE A 2 30.32 39.20 41.33
C PHE A 2 30.03 39.44 39.84
N ILE A 3 30.68 40.36 39.17
CA ILE A 3 30.44 40.72 37.78
C ILE A 3 30.79 39.56 36.82
N LYS A 4 31.86 38.81 37.12
CA LYS A 4 32.27 37.66 36.32
C LYS A 4 31.23 36.52 36.34
N ARG A 5 30.64 36.27 37.52
CA ARG A 5 29.59 35.24 37.70
C ARG A 5 28.27 35.54 36.97
N GLN A 6 27.90 36.83 36.86
CA GLN A 6 26.74 37.25 36.13
C GLN A 6 26.95 37.11 34.60
N LYS A 7 28.17 37.36 34.11
CA LYS A 7 28.50 37.23 32.68
C LYS A 7 28.49 35.76 32.24
N ASP A 8 29.06 34.86 33.04
CA ASP A 8 29.04 33.42 32.78
C ASP A 8 27.61 32.86 32.77
N SER A 9 26.75 33.33 33.68
CA SER A 9 25.32 32.96 33.74
C SER A 9 24.52 33.46 32.54
N ALA A 10 24.87 34.65 32.00
CA ALA A 10 24.21 35.19 30.82
C ALA A 10 24.61 34.42 29.53
N GLU A 11 25.90 34.11 29.38
CA GLU A 11 26.41 33.32 28.27
C GLU A 11 25.83 31.90 28.23
N ASP A 12 25.67 31.27 29.40
CA ASP A 12 25.08 29.94 29.49
C ASP A 12 23.58 29.95 29.08
N ARG A 13 22.83 30.97 29.52
CA ARG A 13 21.42 31.16 29.08
C ARG A 13 21.32 31.40 27.58
N GLU A 14 22.22 32.18 26.98
CA GLU A 14 22.21 32.38 25.52
C GLU A 14 22.53 31.10 24.77
N LYS A 15 23.48 30.29 25.25
CA LYS A 15 23.81 28.97 24.68
C LYS A 15 22.64 28.00 24.79
N GLU A 16 21.91 27.98 25.88
CA GLU A 16 20.71 27.16 26.07
C GLU A 16 19.59 27.61 25.12
N LEU A 17 19.34 28.92 25.02
CA LEU A 17 18.36 29.47 24.09
C LEU A 17 18.72 29.16 22.61
N ALA A 18 20.00 29.27 22.26
CA ALA A 18 20.47 28.91 20.94
C ALA A 18 20.26 27.42 20.62
N ARG A 19 20.55 26.54 21.59
CA ARG A 19 20.30 25.09 21.48
C ARG A 19 18.80 24.76 21.37
N ALA A 20 17.96 25.45 22.16
CA ALA A 20 16.52 25.28 22.10
C ALA A 20 15.94 25.70 20.73
N ARG A 21 16.39 26.87 20.21
CA ARG A 21 16.01 27.33 18.86
C ARG A 21 16.48 26.39 17.77
N ALA A 22 17.68 25.83 17.87
CA ALA A 22 18.19 24.85 16.93
C ALA A 22 17.38 23.54 16.96
N ARG A 23 16.97 23.07 18.14
CA ARG A 23 16.09 21.91 18.30
C ARG A 23 14.69 22.16 17.68
N GLN A 24 14.13 23.34 17.90
CA GLN A 24 12.85 23.73 17.32
C GLN A 24 12.92 23.80 15.79
N ARG A 25 13.98 24.42 15.23
CA ARG A 25 14.21 24.46 13.77
C ARG A 25 14.31 23.04 13.17
N LYS A 26 15.06 22.14 13.83
CA LYS A 26 15.16 20.73 13.39
C LYS A 26 13.80 20.02 13.44
N LYS A 27 12.99 20.26 14.45
CA LYS A 27 11.61 19.72 14.56
C LYS A 27 10.73 20.27 13.44
N LEU A 28 10.74 21.59 13.20
CA LEU A 28 9.97 22.23 12.14
C LEU A 28 10.38 21.75 10.73
N ILE A 29 11.69 21.59 10.49
CA ILE A 29 12.20 21.05 9.23
C ILE A 29 11.71 19.61 9.05
N LYS A 30 11.86 18.77 10.10
CA LYS A 30 11.40 17.38 10.06
C LYS A 30 9.89 17.26 9.83
N THR A 31 9.09 18.15 10.44
CA THR A 31 7.63 18.19 10.25
C THR A 31 7.28 18.69 8.85
N ARG A 32 7.98 19.69 8.33
CA ARG A 32 7.73 20.25 6.99
C ARG A 32 8.12 19.29 5.86
N TYR A 33 9.20 18.51 6.03
CA TYR A 33 9.59 17.44 5.11
C TYR A 33 8.72 16.18 5.27
N GLY A 34 8.21 15.89 6.48
CA GLY A 34 7.31 14.77 6.75
C GLY A 34 5.87 15.00 6.30
N GLN A 35 5.44 16.27 6.16
CA GLN A 35 4.06 16.62 5.81
C GLN A 35 3.80 16.85 4.31
N ARG A 36 4.78 16.69 3.44
CA ARG A 36 4.46 16.44 2.02
C ARG A 36 3.80 15.07 1.96
N GLN A 37 2.49 15.02 2.19
CA GLN A 37 1.68 13.85 1.88
C GLN A 37 1.93 13.50 0.41
N LYS A 38 2.80 12.53 0.20
CA LYS A 38 3.03 11.99 -1.14
C LYS A 38 1.68 11.45 -1.61
N LYS A 39 1.10 12.09 -2.62
CA LYS A 39 -0.17 11.64 -3.21
C LYS A 39 -0.03 10.18 -3.60
N HIS A 40 -1.04 9.38 -3.31
CA HIS A 40 -1.06 7.98 -3.73
C HIS A 40 -0.94 7.88 -5.26
N ALA A 41 -0.20 6.89 -5.73
CA ALA A 41 -0.09 6.62 -7.16
C ALA A 41 -1.48 6.27 -7.70
N ARG A 42 -1.97 7.00 -8.69
CA ARG A 42 -3.30 6.76 -9.30
C ARG A 42 -3.42 5.33 -9.82
N LYS A 43 -2.37 4.81 -10.44
CA LYS A 43 -2.30 3.42 -10.93
C LYS A 43 -2.30 2.39 -9.80
N GLY A 44 -1.72 2.72 -8.64
CA GLY A 44 -1.79 1.88 -7.45
C GLY A 44 -3.22 1.76 -6.89
N ILE A 45 -3.99 2.85 -6.90
CA ILE A 45 -5.40 2.83 -6.50
C ILE A 45 -6.20 1.95 -7.46
N GLN A 46 -6.01 2.08 -8.78
CA GLN A 46 -6.67 1.24 -9.77
C GLN A 46 -6.34 -0.24 -9.59
N SER A 47 -5.07 -0.58 -9.31
CA SER A 47 -4.67 -1.96 -9.00
C SER A 47 -5.37 -2.49 -7.76
N CYS A 48 -5.50 -1.69 -6.70
CA CYS A 48 -6.20 -2.07 -5.47
C CYS A 48 -7.70 -2.31 -5.73
N MET A 49 -8.35 -1.45 -6.53
CA MET A 49 -9.75 -1.63 -6.93
C MET A 49 -9.97 -2.93 -7.70
N LEU A 50 -9.07 -3.25 -8.65
CA LEU A 50 -9.13 -4.52 -9.40
C LEU A 50 -8.88 -5.72 -8.49
N ALA A 51 -8.00 -5.60 -7.49
CA ALA A 51 -7.76 -6.66 -6.51
C ALA A 51 -9.03 -6.95 -5.69
N VAL A 52 -9.69 -5.91 -5.17
CA VAL A 52 -10.95 -6.04 -4.41
C VAL A 52 -12.04 -6.70 -5.27
N LEU A 53 -12.15 -6.29 -6.54
CA LEU A 53 -13.10 -6.87 -7.49
C LEU A 53 -12.80 -8.34 -7.75
N ALA A 54 -11.53 -8.70 -7.99
CA ALA A 54 -11.12 -10.10 -8.22
C ALA A 54 -11.41 -10.98 -7.00
N VAL A 55 -11.04 -10.52 -5.79
CA VAL A 55 -11.32 -11.24 -4.54
C VAL A 55 -12.83 -11.39 -4.31
N GLY A 56 -13.61 -10.34 -4.54
CA GLY A 56 -15.07 -10.36 -4.44
C GLY A 56 -15.70 -11.41 -5.37
N LEU A 57 -15.25 -11.50 -6.62
CA LEU A 57 -15.70 -12.51 -7.58
C LEU A 57 -15.36 -13.93 -7.10
N VAL A 58 -14.14 -14.16 -6.61
CA VAL A 58 -13.74 -15.47 -6.08
C VAL A 58 -14.63 -15.87 -4.90
N ILE A 59 -14.86 -14.97 -3.94
CA ILE A 59 -15.73 -15.24 -2.79
C ILE A 59 -17.15 -15.57 -3.26
N MET A 60 -17.71 -14.78 -4.20
CA MET A 60 -19.03 -15.00 -4.74
C MET A 60 -19.14 -16.36 -5.45
N MET A 61 -18.13 -16.76 -6.20
CA MET A 61 -18.07 -18.06 -6.85
C MET A 61 -18.04 -19.22 -5.84
N VAL A 62 -17.20 -19.09 -4.80
CA VAL A 62 -17.10 -20.11 -3.74
C VAL A 62 -18.43 -20.26 -3.01
N VAL A 63 -19.05 -19.16 -2.60
CA VAL A 63 -20.36 -19.19 -1.88
C VAL A 63 -21.45 -19.82 -2.76
N ASN A 64 -21.52 -19.46 -4.05
CA ASN A 64 -22.50 -20.06 -4.95
C ASN A 64 -22.22 -21.53 -5.21
N SER A 65 -20.96 -21.94 -5.30
CA SER A 65 -20.58 -23.35 -5.45
C SER A 65 -21.04 -24.19 -4.24
N PHE A 66 -20.88 -23.67 -3.04
CA PHE A 66 -21.40 -24.33 -1.82
C PHE A 66 -22.93 -24.43 -1.83
N LYS A 67 -23.64 -23.36 -2.23
CA LYS A 67 -25.13 -23.36 -2.27
C LYS A 67 -25.69 -24.31 -3.32
N ALA A 68 -25.03 -24.40 -4.46
CA ALA A 68 -25.46 -25.26 -5.58
C ALA A 68 -25.03 -26.73 -5.43
N LYS A 69 -24.42 -27.12 -4.31
CA LYS A 69 -23.94 -28.50 -4.04
C LYS A 69 -23.09 -29.08 -5.20
N GLY A 70 -22.39 -28.22 -5.95
CA GLY A 70 -21.57 -28.63 -7.08
C GLY A 70 -22.29 -28.67 -8.44
N ASP A 71 -23.59 -28.44 -8.48
CA ASP A 71 -24.34 -28.33 -9.75
C ASP A 71 -24.23 -26.90 -10.28
N ILE A 72 -23.10 -26.63 -10.94
CA ILE A 72 -22.70 -25.28 -11.38
C ILE A 72 -22.87 -25.18 -12.88
N SER A 73 -23.61 -24.14 -13.33
CA SER A 73 -23.71 -23.80 -14.75
C SER A 73 -22.34 -23.52 -15.36
N ILE A 74 -22.14 -23.88 -16.61
CA ILE A 74 -20.93 -23.64 -17.40
C ILE A 74 -20.49 -22.15 -17.40
N LEU A 75 -21.44 -21.23 -17.15
CA LEU A 75 -21.20 -19.80 -17.00
C LEU A 75 -20.27 -19.48 -15.82
N TYR A 76 -20.36 -20.22 -14.72
CA TYR A 76 -19.44 -20.02 -13.58
C TYR A 76 -18.01 -20.47 -13.90
N GLY A 77 -17.85 -21.51 -14.73
CA GLY A 77 -16.55 -21.91 -15.24
C GLY A 77 -15.93 -20.81 -16.11
N LEU A 78 -16.73 -20.19 -16.98
CA LEU A 78 -16.29 -19.07 -17.81
C LEU A 78 -15.91 -17.84 -16.98
N LEU A 79 -16.68 -17.52 -15.93
CA LEU A 79 -16.34 -16.47 -14.95
C LEU A 79 -15.01 -16.79 -14.23
N GLY A 80 -14.73 -18.07 -13.96
CA GLY A 80 -13.46 -18.51 -13.38
C GLY A 80 -12.25 -18.13 -14.22
N PHE A 81 -12.36 -18.15 -15.54
CA PHE A 81 -11.33 -17.67 -16.46
C PHE A 81 -11.17 -16.14 -16.47
N ALA A 82 -12.23 -15.39 -16.18
CA ALA A 82 -12.16 -13.94 -16.12
C ALA A 82 -11.34 -13.44 -14.91
N VAL A 83 -11.38 -14.16 -13.78
CA VAL A 83 -10.68 -13.78 -12.55
C VAL A 83 -9.16 -13.62 -12.75
N PRO A 84 -8.42 -14.62 -13.31
CA PRO A 84 -6.98 -14.47 -13.52
C PRO A 84 -6.64 -13.37 -14.54
N VAL A 85 -7.50 -13.11 -15.52
CA VAL A 85 -7.30 -12.02 -16.49
C VAL A 85 -7.40 -10.66 -15.79
N ILE A 86 -8.40 -10.49 -14.91
CA ILE A 86 -8.57 -9.27 -14.11
C ILE A 86 -7.39 -9.09 -13.14
N ALA A 87 -6.99 -10.16 -12.46
CA ALA A 87 -5.85 -10.14 -11.53
C ALA A 87 -4.53 -9.84 -12.25
N TRP A 88 -4.32 -10.38 -13.46
CA TRP A 88 -3.18 -10.05 -14.30
C TRP A 88 -3.13 -8.57 -14.67
N ARG A 89 -4.25 -8.00 -15.11
CA ARG A 89 -4.38 -6.56 -15.36
C ARG A 89 -4.08 -5.74 -14.10
N GLY A 90 -4.60 -6.15 -12.96
CA GLY A 90 -4.32 -5.52 -11.66
C GLY A 90 -2.82 -5.54 -11.31
N LEU A 91 -2.13 -6.64 -11.58
CA LEU A 91 -0.69 -6.78 -11.37
C LEU A 91 0.11 -5.83 -12.29
N VAL A 92 -0.25 -5.75 -13.57
CA VAL A 92 0.39 -4.82 -14.52
C VAL A 92 0.22 -3.37 -14.09
N TYR A 93 -0.96 -2.97 -13.59
CA TYR A 93 -1.18 -1.63 -13.06
C TYR A 93 -0.38 -1.37 -11.78
N ALA A 94 -0.22 -2.37 -10.91
CA ALA A 94 0.64 -2.26 -9.74
C ALA A 94 2.10 -2.00 -10.13
N VAL A 95 2.64 -2.79 -11.06
CA VAL A 95 4.02 -2.64 -11.54
C VAL A 95 4.23 -1.27 -12.19
N ARG A 96 3.30 -0.83 -13.04
CA ARG A 96 3.34 0.51 -13.62
C ARG A 96 3.22 1.62 -12.57
N GLY A 97 2.52 1.36 -11.46
CA GLY A 97 2.41 2.29 -10.33
C GLY A 97 3.72 2.46 -9.57
N PHE A 98 4.59 1.43 -9.51
CA PHE A 98 5.93 1.54 -8.94
C PHE A 98 6.86 2.46 -9.73
N ASN A 99 6.61 2.65 -11.01
CA ASN A 99 7.41 3.52 -11.88
C ASN A 99 7.00 5.00 -11.79
N GLU A 100 5.95 5.35 -11.04
CA GLU A 100 5.56 6.74 -10.80
C GLU A 100 6.45 7.37 -9.73
N ARG A 101 7.33 8.31 -10.12
CA ARG A 101 8.25 9.01 -9.21
C ARG A 101 7.49 9.82 -8.16
N GLU A 102 8.03 9.90 -6.94
CA GLU A 102 7.60 10.73 -5.81
C GLU A 102 6.20 10.43 -5.22
N LYS A 103 5.66 9.21 -5.38
CA LYS A 103 4.36 8.81 -4.81
C LYS A 103 4.50 7.72 -3.74
N ASN A 104 3.46 7.57 -2.90
CA ASN A 104 3.41 6.49 -1.93
C ASN A 104 3.11 5.16 -2.64
N TYR A 105 4.06 4.22 -2.54
CA TYR A 105 3.95 2.89 -3.16
C TYR A 105 3.21 1.86 -2.31
N ILE A 106 2.66 2.25 -1.15
CA ILE A 106 1.96 1.33 -0.24
C ILE A 106 0.80 0.65 -0.95
N THR A 107 -0.04 1.43 -1.65
CA THR A 107 -1.17 0.90 -2.45
C THR A 107 -0.72 -0.01 -3.59
N CYS A 108 0.42 0.27 -4.22
CA CYS A 108 0.98 -0.60 -5.26
C CYS A 108 1.47 -1.93 -4.68
N LYS A 109 2.11 -1.93 -3.50
CA LYS A 109 2.56 -3.14 -2.80
C LYS A 109 1.38 -4.02 -2.40
N ILE A 110 0.33 -3.43 -1.81
CA ILE A 110 -0.89 -4.14 -1.42
C ILE A 110 -1.59 -4.71 -2.66
N GLY A 111 -1.79 -3.90 -3.70
CA GLY A 111 -2.43 -4.33 -4.94
C GLY A 111 -1.65 -5.43 -5.66
N ALA A 112 -0.32 -5.35 -5.72
CA ALA A 112 0.53 -6.40 -6.28
C ALA A 112 0.46 -7.69 -5.47
N GLY A 113 0.53 -7.60 -4.13
CA GLY A 113 0.43 -8.76 -3.24
C GLY A 113 -0.92 -9.47 -3.36
N CYS A 114 -2.02 -8.73 -3.29
CA CYS A 114 -3.36 -9.30 -3.41
C CYS A 114 -3.61 -9.94 -4.78
N ASN A 115 -3.29 -9.24 -5.88
CA ASN A 115 -3.46 -9.80 -7.23
C ASN A 115 -2.54 -11.00 -7.47
N GLY A 116 -1.30 -10.98 -6.98
CA GLY A 116 -0.38 -12.11 -7.03
C GLY A 116 -0.89 -13.32 -6.26
N ALA A 117 -1.42 -13.12 -5.05
CA ALA A 117 -2.03 -14.18 -4.24
C ALA A 117 -3.24 -14.81 -4.96
N VAL A 118 -4.11 -14.00 -5.58
CA VAL A 118 -5.26 -14.50 -6.36
C VAL A 118 -4.79 -15.36 -7.53
N ILE A 119 -3.77 -14.94 -8.28
CA ILE A 119 -3.23 -15.72 -9.40
C ILE A 119 -2.67 -17.05 -8.89
N LEU A 120 -1.88 -17.04 -7.82
CA LEU A 120 -1.31 -18.25 -7.22
C LEU A 120 -2.41 -19.22 -6.73
N CYS A 121 -3.46 -18.71 -6.07
CA CYS A 121 -4.60 -19.52 -5.64
C CYS A 121 -5.32 -20.16 -6.82
N VAL A 122 -5.60 -19.40 -7.88
CA VAL A 122 -6.26 -19.91 -9.07
C VAL A 122 -5.39 -20.97 -9.78
N CYS A 123 -4.10 -20.72 -9.93
CA CYS A 123 -3.16 -21.71 -10.48
C CYS A 123 -3.13 -23.01 -9.64
N ALA A 124 -3.10 -22.89 -8.30
CA ALA A 124 -3.10 -24.05 -7.42
C ALA A 124 -4.40 -24.89 -7.57
N ILE A 125 -5.55 -24.22 -7.66
CA ILE A 125 -6.84 -24.87 -7.88
C ILE A 125 -6.86 -25.59 -9.25
N PHE A 126 -6.33 -24.94 -10.31
CA PHE A 126 -6.23 -25.54 -11.63
C PHE A 126 -5.34 -26.79 -11.63
N ILE A 127 -4.15 -26.72 -11.03
CA ILE A 127 -3.23 -27.86 -10.91
C ILE A 127 -3.91 -29.01 -10.15
N ARG A 128 -4.57 -28.69 -9.02
CA ARG A 128 -5.25 -29.70 -8.22
C ARG A 128 -6.48 -30.31 -8.89
N GLY A 129 -7.11 -29.57 -9.81
CA GLY A 129 -8.24 -30.08 -10.62
C GLY A 129 -7.81 -30.92 -11.81
N LEU A 130 -6.52 -30.87 -12.21
CA LEU A 130 -5.96 -31.65 -13.32
C LEU A 130 -5.45 -33.02 -12.87
N PHE A 131 -5.09 -33.11 -11.57
CA PHE A 131 -4.63 -34.36 -10.92
C PHE A 131 -5.70 -34.91 -9.99
#